data_fa8236988106391652a82cfbb8faa0da
#
_entry.id   fa8236988106391652a82cfbb8faa0da
#
_cell.length_a   1.000
_cell.length_b   1.000
_cell.length_c   1.000
_cell.angle_alpha   90.00
_cell.angle_beta   90.00
_cell.angle_gamma   90.00
#
_symmetry.space_group_name_H-M   'P 1'
#
loop_
_entity.id
_entity.type
_entity.pdbx_description
1 polymer ?
#
loop_
_entity_poly.entity_id
_entity_poly.type
_entity_poly.pdbx_seq_one_letter_code
_entity_poly.pdbx_strand_id
1 'polypeptide(L)'
;MGQQDEKKLPFWDESLTTEERLDWLLGAMTLEEKLRCLATKVPDIESLGIKGFGVGGEAAHGVEARNDQNELGAAEPTTSFTQPIGMSATWDTELVKKAGEVTGKEARVIYHRHPDRGLSRWAPTVDLERDPRWGRTEEGYGEDPLLTGAMAGAYVKGMQGEHPRYLRVAATLKHFYGNNTEVGRGVKSSSIDPRNRMELYLEPFRRVAETGHAEAVMTAYNKINGIPGMLNPEVKRILKEQYGIKHVVCDGGAMELVVNMHGYFGIHAQTLAAALKAGVDAMSDTPEVVEAAAKEAFDLKLITEEDVDTALRNMFRTKLRLGIYDAKNSNPYDLVTEEDINSEENQRICRQVSREAIVLLKNDNEMLPLSGETDSMAVIGPLADVWYQDWYGGKPFAKKTLRQGIHEITGKEIPCADGWDRVVFRYKGKSVAIAEDGTLVLSEKPDIFIKKRLGQRQFYVPVRQNRKIYECGRREYCSPQR
;
A
#
# COMPACT_ATOMS: atom_id res chain seq x y z
N MET A 1 9.03 51.76 -16.90
CA MET A 1 7.91 51.36 -16.06
C MET A 1 8.36 50.09 -15.37
N GLY A 2 8.66 50.19 -14.07
CA GLY A 2 9.27 49.09 -13.30
C GLY A 2 8.31 47.93 -13.15
N GLN A 3 8.85 46.72 -13.29
CA GLN A 3 8.24 45.52 -12.73
C GLN A 3 8.14 45.75 -11.22
N GLN A 4 6.90 45.90 -10.74
CA GLN A 4 6.64 45.75 -9.32
C GLN A 4 6.98 44.28 -9.00
N ASP A 5 7.99 44.09 -8.14
CA ASP A 5 8.20 42.83 -7.44
C ASP A 5 6.88 42.49 -6.72
N GLU A 6 6.06 41.63 -7.29
CA GLU A 6 4.97 41.00 -6.57
C GLU A 6 5.62 40.23 -5.41
N LYS A 7 5.51 40.80 -4.21
CA LYS A 7 6.00 40.18 -3.00
C LYS A 7 5.34 38.80 -2.90
N LYS A 8 6.09 37.73 -3.16
CA LYS A 8 5.61 36.34 -2.94
C LYS A 8 5.05 36.26 -1.52
N LEU A 9 3.85 35.71 -1.37
CA LEU A 9 3.31 35.40 -0.04
C LEU A 9 4.29 34.49 0.69
N PRO A 10 4.47 34.61 2.01
CA PRO A 10 5.48 33.86 2.76
C PRO A 10 5.42 32.33 2.57
N PHE A 11 4.23 31.75 2.36
CA PHE A 11 4.10 30.33 2.07
C PHE A 11 4.87 29.90 0.82
N TRP A 12 4.99 30.75 -0.18
CA TRP A 12 5.64 30.50 -1.47
C TRP A 12 7.12 30.94 -1.50
N ASP A 13 7.61 31.52 -0.41
CA ASP A 13 8.99 31.98 -0.32
C ASP A 13 9.93 30.87 0.19
N GLU A 14 10.67 30.25 -0.73
CA GLU A 14 11.61 29.17 -0.44
C GLU A 14 12.84 29.60 0.37
N SER A 15 13.07 30.91 0.54
CA SER A 15 14.14 31.43 1.41
C SER A 15 13.78 31.36 2.89
N LEU A 16 12.48 31.23 3.20
CA LEU A 16 12.00 31.05 4.56
C LEU A 16 12.13 29.56 4.98
N THR A 17 12.23 29.36 6.29
CA THR A 17 12.20 28.03 6.86
C THR A 17 10.82 27.37 6.69
N THR A 18 10.77 26.05 6.73
CA THR A 18 9.51 25.32 6.69
C THR A 18 8.55 25.78 7.78
N GLU A 19 9.02 26.05 8.98
CA GLU A 19 8.17 26.48 10.09
C GLU A 19 7.61 27.89 9.88
N GLU A 20 8.41 28.84 9.39
CA GLU A 20 7.91 30.20 9.06
C GLU A 20 6.83 30.16 7.96
N ARG A 21 7.00 29.31 6.96
CA ARG A 21 6.01 29.10 5.91
C ARG A 21 4.71 28.50 6.47
N LEU A 22 4.81 27.54 7.39
CA LEU A 22 3.66 26.91 8.05
C LEU A 22 2.96 27.87 9.04
N ASP A 23 3.71 28.68 9.79
CA ASP A 23 3.13 29.70 10.68
C ASP A 23 2.28 30.70 9.90
N TRP A 24 2.80 31.14 8.75
CA TRP A 24 2.02 32.03 7.89
C TRP A 24 0.78 31.29 7.31
N LEU A 25 0.92 30.07 6.80
CA LEU A 25 -0.18 29.32 6.21
C LEU A 25 -1.34 29.15 7.21
N LEU A 26 -1.03 28.62 8.39
CA LEU A 26 -2.03 28.35 9.42
C LEU A 26 -2.67 29.63 9.96
N GLY A 27 -1.90 30.73 10.03
CA GLY A 27 -2.44 32.05 10.41
C GLY A 27 -3.32 32.68 9.34
N ALA A 28 -3.13 32.33 8.05
CA ALA A 28 -3.89 32.84 6.93
C ALA A 28 -5.18 32.06 6.63
N MET A 29 -5.22 30.78 6.98
CA MET A 29 -6.39 29.92 6.78
C MET A 29 -7.52 30.29 7.74
N THR A 30 -8.74 30.30 7.23
CA THR A 30 -9.93 30.34 8.07
C THR A 30 -10.15 29.01 8.80
N LEU A 31 -10.89 29.06 9.92
CA LEU A 31 -11.23 27.82 10.63
C LEU A 31 -11.96 26.80 9.74
N GLU A 32 -12.86 27.25 8.88
CA GLU A 32 -13.59 26.36 7.97
C GLU A 32 -12.64 25.65 7.00
N GLU A 33 -11.68 26.38 6.41
CA GLU A 33 -10.65 25.82 5.55
C GLU A 33 -9.77 24.80 6.30
N LYS A 34 -9.41 25.11 7.55
CA LYS A 34 -8.66 24.19 8.41
C LYS A 34 -9.42 22.87 8.66
N LEU A 35 -10.68 22.94 9.05
CA LEU A 35 -11.51 21.77 9.33
C LEU A 35 -11.69 20.88 8.10
N ARG A 36 -11.84 21.46 6.90
CA ARG A 36 -11.94 20.73 5.63
C ARG A 36 -10.64 19.99 5.25
N CYS A 37 -9.50 20.44 5.75
CA CYS A 37 -8.19 19.86 5.43
C CYS A 37 -7.79 18.67 6.32
N LEU A 38 -8.61 18.19 7.24
CA LEU A 38 -8.28 17.06 8.12
C LEU A 38 -8.41 15.67 7.46
N ALA A 39 -8.91 15.60 6.23
CA ALA A 39 -8.91 14.40 5.43
C ALA A 39 -7.56 14.20 4.71
N THR A 40 -7.23 12.96 4.34
CA THR A 40 -6.04 12.67 3.52
C THR A 40 -6.13 13.22 2.10
N LYS A 41 -7.36 13.38 1.57
CA LYS A 41 -7.63 14.12 0.33
C LYS A 41 -8.03 15.54 0.70
N VAL A 42 -7.12 16.48 0.49
CA VAL A 42 -7.27 17.89 0.83
C VAL A 42 -7.84 18.67 -0.36
N PRO A 43 -8.90 19.48 -0.18
CA PRO A 43 -9.45 20.31 -1.24
C PRO A 43 -8.55 21.51 -1.55
N ASP A 44 -8.84 22.23 -2.65
CA ASP A 44 -8.22 23.50 -2.95
C ASP A 44 -8.53 24.53 -1.82
N ILE A 45 -7.53 25.33 -1.45
CA ILE A 45 -7.69 26.49 -0.56
C ILE A 45 -7.64 27.72 -1.46
N GLU A 46 -8.79 28.04 -2.05
CA GLU A 46 -8.89 29.07 -3.09
C GLU A 46 -8.48 30.45 -2.63
N SER A 47 -8.79 30.78 -1.37
CA SER A 47 -8.44 32.06 -0.74
C SER A 47 -6.94 32.33 -0.74
N LEU A 48 -6.13 31.28 -0.72
CA LEU A 48 -4.66 31.32 -0.66
C LEU A 48 -4.00 30.87 -1.97
N GLY A 49 -4.77 30.49 -2.98
CA GLY A 49 -4.28 29.96 -4.24
C GLY A 49 -3.56 28.60 -4.11
N ILE A 50 -3.82 27.88 -3.03
CA ILE A 50 -3.18 26.58 -2.76
C ILE A 50 -4.03 25.46 -3.38
N LYS A 51 -3.40 24.68 -4.25
CA LYS A 51 -4.03 23.49 -4.82
C LYS A 51 -4.08 22.36 -3.81
N GLY A 52 -5.21 21.67 -3.79
CA GLY A 52 -5.42 20.46 -3.01
C GLY A 52 -4.55 19.31 -3.50
N PHE A 53 -4.54 18.23 -2.75
CA PHE A 53 -3.74 17.05 -3.05
C PHE A 53 -4.38 15.77 -2.55
N GLY A 54 -4.05 14.68 -3.23
CA GLY A 54 -4.36 13.33 -2.78
C GLY A 54 -3.20 12.66 -2.06
N VAL A 55 -3.34 11.35 -1.85
CA VAL A 55 -2.36 10.55 -1.11
C VAL A 55 -1.19 10.15 -2.00
N GLY A 56 -1.46 9.60 -3.15
CA GLY A 56 -0.46 9.00 -4.05
C GLY A 56 -0.72 7.52 -4.28
N GLY A 57 -1.13 6.77 -3.28
CA GLY A 57 -1.49 5.36 -3.37
C GLY A 57 -0.45 4.41 -2.81
N GLU A 58 -0.52 3.15 -3.21
CA GLU A 58 0.31 2.07 -2.71
C GLU A 58 1.66 1.96 -3.42
N ALA A 59 2.61 1.33 -2.75
CA ALA A 59 3.95 1.09 -3.29
C ALA A 59 4.64 -0.08 -2.59
N ALA A 60 3.94 -1.19 -2.35
CA ALA A 60 4.48 -2.32 -1.60
C ALA A 60 5.70 -2.95 -2.29
N HIS A 61 5.67 -3.08 -3.62
CA HIS A 61 6.76 -3.67 -4.42
C HIS A 61 6.81 -3.10 -5.85
N GLY A 62 6.86 -1.79 -5.94
CA GLY A 62 6.71 -0.97 -7.15
C GLY A 62 5.49 -0.08 -7.01
N VAL A 63 5.35 0.89 -7.90
CA VAL A 63 4.24 1.86 -7.84
C VAL A 63 2.94 1.21 -8.25
N GLU A 64 1.95 1.29 -7.41
CA GLU A 64 0.58 0.99 -7.77
C GLU A 64 -0.07 2.29 -8.26
N ALA A 65 -0.26 2.40 -9.58
CA ALA A 65 -0.70 3.61 -10.27
C ALA A 65 -2.14 3.51 -10.81
N ARG A 66 -3.07 3.03 -9.98
CA ARG A 66 -4.49 2.95 -10.31
C ARG A 66 -5.13 4.33 -10.40
N ASN A 67 -6.03 4.49 -11.37
CA ASN A 67 -6.87 5.69 -11.49
C ASN A 67 -8.00 5.69 -10.46
N ASP A 68 -8.52 4.48 -10.14
CA ASP A 68 -9.54 4.24 -9.13
C ASP A 68 -9.08 3.08 -8.25
N GLN A 69 -9.31 3.21 -6.94
CA GLN A 69 -8.96 2.18 -5.96
C GLN A 69 -9.67 0.83 -6.20
N ASN A 70 -10.73 0.83 -7.01
CA ASN A 70 -11.53 -0.35 -7.29
C ASN A 70 -11.22 -1.03 -8.64
N GLU A 71 -10.42 -0.40 -9.53
CA GLU A 71 -10.16 -0.90 -10.87
C GLU A 71 -8.70 -1.31 -11.11
N LEU A 72 -8.33 -2.51 -10.71
CA LEU A 72 -6.99 -3.10 -10.98
C LEU A 72 -6.61 -3.12 -12.47
N GLY A 73 -7.58 -3.02 -13.38
CA GLY A 73 -7.35 -3.04 -14.82
C GLY A 73 -6.94 -1.71 -15.46
N ALA A 74 -7.21 -0.59 -14.80
CA ALA A 74 -7.00 0.77 -15.31
C ALA A 74 -5.64 1.39 -14.92
N ALA A 75 -4.81 0.66 -14.17
CA ALA A 75 -3.51 1.13 -13.71
C ALA A 75 -2.52 1.36 -14.86
N GLU A 76 -1.71 2.40 -14.73
CA GLU A 76 -0.57 2.64 -15.62
C GLU A 76 0.54 1.62 -15.34
N PRO A 77 1.26 1.13 -16.37
CA PRO A 77 2.35 0.20 -16.16
C PRO A 77 3.54 0.86 -15.45
N THR A 78 4.10 0.14 -14.47
CA THR A 78 5.30 0.51 -13.73
C THR A 78 6.19 -0.72 -13.51
N THR A 79 7.43 -0.53 -13.06
CA THR A 79 8.29 -1.66 -12.68
C THR A 79 7.69 -2.36 -11.46
N SER A 80 7.41 -3.66 -11.59
CA SER A 80 6.84 -4.48 -10.52
C SER A 80 7.87 -5.49 -10.05
N PHE A 81 8.29 -5.38 -8.79
CA PHE A 81 9.24 -6.28 -8.14
C PHE A 81 8.53 -7.53 -7.60
N THR A 82 9.29 -8.46 -7.02
CA THR A 82 8.72 -9.52 -6.18
C THR A 82 7.97 -8.90 -5.01
N GLN A 83 6.99 -9.62 -4.46
CA GLN A 83 6.32 -9.20 -3.23
C GLN A 83 7.33 -8.97 -2.09
N PRO A 84 7.02 -8.15 -1.08
CA PRO A 84 7.94 -7.83 0.02
C PRO A 84 8.57 -9.04 0.70
N ILE A 85 7.82 -10.13 0.91
CA ILE A 85 8.38 -11.38 1.44
C ILE A 85 9.49 -11.95 0.55
N GLY A 86 9.34 -11.83 -0.78
CA GLY A 86 10.39 -12.22 -1.73
C GLY A 86 11.58 -11.26 -1.72
N MET A 87 11.33 -9.94 -1.62
CA MET A 87 12.42 -8.97 -1.46
C MET A 87 13.22 -9.23 -0.17
N SER A 88 12.54 -9.57 0.92
CA SER A 88 13.18 -9.89 2.20
C SER A 88 14.04 -11.16 2.12
N ALA A 89 13.62 -12.16 1.33
CA ALA A 89 14.37 -13.39 1.13
C ALA A 89 15.73 -13.19 0.45
N THR A 90 15.98 -12.04 -0.17
CA THR A 90 17.30 -11.71 -0.75
C THR A 90 18.37 -11.51 0.31
N TRP A 91 18.03 -11.04 1.49
CA TRP A 91 18.94 -10.58 2.55
C TRP A 91 19.93 -9.49 2.09
N ASP A 92 19.66 -8.85 0.96
CA ASP A 92 20.47 -7.79 0.35
C ASP A 92 19.79 -6.42 0.51
N THR A 93 20.16 -5.69 1.55
CA THR A 93 19.63 -4.36 1.84
C THR A 93 19.97 -3.33 0.76
N GLU A 94 21.12 -3.44 0.10
CA GLU A 94 21.51 -2.52 -0.98
C GLU A 94 20.66 -2.73 -2.22
N LEU A 95 20.36 -3.98 -2.54
CA LEU A 95 19.46 -4.32 -3.64
C LEU A 95 18.03 -3.86 -3.38
N VAL A 96 17.52 -4.06 -2.16
CA VAL A 96 16.19 -3.61 -1.76
C VAL A 96 16.11 -2.08 -1.71
N LYS A 97 17.19 -1.38 -1.31
CA LYS A 97 17.29 0.08 -1.43
C LYS A 97 17.13 0.52 -2.88
N LYS A 98 17.81 -0.13 -3.83
CA LYS A 98 17.67 0.16 -5.27
C LYS A 98 16.25 -0.06 -5.78
N ALA A 99 15.57 -1.12 -5.32
CA ALA A 99 14.15 -1.32 -5.64
C ALA A 99 13.27 -0.16 -5.13
N GLY A 100 13.54 0.34 -3.93
CA GLY A 100 12.93 1.54 -3.39
C GLY A 100 13.22 2.80 -4.21
N GLU A 101 14.46 2.97 -4.69
CA GLU A 101 14.85 4.10 -5.56
C GLU A 101 14.09 4.11 -6.88
N VAL A 102 13.96 2.97 -7.53
CA VAL A 102 13.15 2.80 -8.74
C VAL A 102 11.70 3.17 -8.45
N THR A 103 11.12 2.60 -7.40
CA THR A 103 9.74 2.88 -6.99
C THR A 103 9.51 4.37 -6.75
N GLY A 104 10.42 5.04 -6.05
CA GLY A 104 10.31 6.47 -5.78
C GLY A 104 10.44 7.34 -7.03
N LYS A 105 11.33 7.00 -7.98
CA LYS A 105 11.47 7.70 -9.25
C LYS A 105 10.22 7.56 -10.12
N GLU A 106 9.74 6.33 -10.31
CA GLU A 106 8.53 6.09 -11.09
C GLU A 106 7.29 6.76 -10.47
N ALA A 107 7.21 6.81 -9.14
CA ALA A 107 6.17 7.55 -8.45
C ALA A 107 6.19 9.05 -8.77
N ARG A 108 7.37 9.66 -8.93
CA ARG A 108 7.52 11.04 -9.37
C ARG A 108 7.07 11.25 -10.82
N VAL A 109 7.41 10.34 -11.72
CA VAL A 109 6.92 10.40 -13.12
C VAL A 109 5.39 10.33 -13.16
N ILE A 110 4.79 9.40 -12.42
CA ILE A 110 3.32 9.29 -12.30
C ILE A 110 2.71 10.58 -11.72
N TYR A 111 3.36 11.17 -10.72
CA TYR A 111 2.94 12.46 -10.15
C TYR A 111 3.00 13.60 -11.18
N HIS A 112 4.02 13.66 -12.03
CA HIS A 112 4.09 14.67 -13.09
C HIS A 112 2.93 14.56 -14.09
N ARG A 113 2.44 13.35 -14.35
CA ARG A 113 1.25 13.12 -15.18
C ARG A 113 -0.05 13.48 -14.47
N HIS A 114 -0.09 13.21 -13.15
CA HIS A 114 -1.29 13.31 -12.32
C HIS A 114 -0.98 13.97 -10.96
N PRO A 115 -0.74 15.29 -10.92
CA PRO A 115 -0.34 15.97 -9.68
C PRO A 115 -1.37 15.88 -8.55
N ASP A 116 -2.64 15.74 -8.89
CA ASP A 116 -3.75 15.60 -7.95
C ASP A 116 -3.67 14.32 -7.10
N ARG A 117 -2.95 13.28 -7.56
CA ARG A 117 -2.80 12.02 -6.83
C ARG A 117 -1.84 12.11 -5.64
N GLY A 118 -0.89 13.05 -5.63
CA GLY A 118 0.07 13.22 -4.56
C GLY A 118 1.23 12.22 -4.57
N LEU A 119 2.08 12.30 -3.53
CA LEU A 119 3.37 11.60 -3.42
C LEU A 119 3.57 10.87 -2.08
N SER A 120 2.56 10.78 -1.23
CA SER A 120 2.61 9.92 -0.05
C SER A 120 2.29 8.49 -0.46
N ARG A 121 3.19 7.53 -0.16
CA ARG A 121 3.02 6.12 -0.53
C ARG A 121 2.76 5.29 0.72
N TRP A 122 1.67 4.52 0.71
CA TRP A 122 1.23 3.68 1.82
C TRP A 122 2.01 2.35 1.85
N ALA A 123 3.29 2.47 2.03
CA ALA A 123 4.26 1.38 2.08
C ALA A 123 5.52 1.82 2.86
N PRO A 124 6.28 0.84 3.37
CA PRO A 124 6.07 -0.60 3.40
C PRO A 124 5.13 -1.08 4.52
N THR A 125 4.62 -2.32 4.38
CA THR A 125 4.00 -3.05 5.47
C THR A 125 5.10 -3.66 6.35
N VAL A 126 5.12 -3.30 7.62
CA VAL A 126 6.11 -3.78 8.60
C VAL A 126 5.48 -4.61 9.73
N ASP A 127 4.23 -5.00 9.55
CA ASP A 127 3.59 -6.02 10.36
C ASP A 127 4.38 -7.33 10.23
N LEU A 128 4.72 -7.98 11.35
CA LEU A 128 5.44 -9.26 11.31
C LEU A 128 4.54 -10.41 10.87
N GLU A 129 5.06 -11.33 10.09
CA GLU A 129 4.37 -12.51 9.59
C GLU A 129 4.31 -13.62 10.65
N ARG A 130 3.62 -13.35 11.74
CA ARG A 130 3.61 -14.19 12.94
C ARG A 130 2.85 -15.50 12.78
N ASP A 131 1.91 -15.56 11.85
CA ASP A 131 1.07 -16.72 11.60
C ASP A 131 0.74 -16.81 10.11
N PRO A 132 1.03 -17.95 9.45
CA PRO A 132 0.78 -18.14 8.02
C PRO A 132 -0.71 -18.05 7.62
N ARG A 133 -1.63 -18.07 8.58
CA ARG A 133 -3.06 -17.90 8.36
C ARG A 133 -3.51 -16.44 8.26
N TRP A 134 -2.59 -15.48 8.43
CA TRP A 134 -2.94 -14.06 8.46
C TRP A 134 -3.66 -13.58 7.19
N GLY A 135 -3.27 -14.00 6.02
CA GLY A 135 -3.92 -13.64 4.75
C GLY A 135 -3.31 -12.41 4.07
N ARG A 136 -2.27 -11.77 4.67
CA ARG A 136 -1.50 -10.66 4.09
C ARG A 136 0.02 -10.87 4.23
N THR A 137 0.45 -12.10 4.40
CA THR A 137 1.87 -12.44 4.61
C THR A 137 2.75 -12.05 3.42
N GLU A 138 2.19 -11.97 2.20
CA GLU A 138 2.93 -11.51 1.02
C GLU A 138 3.37 -10.05 1.08
N GLU A 139 2.69 -9.22 1.89
CA GLU A 139 2.97 -7.79 2.00
C GLU A 139 4.09 -7.46 2.99
N GLY A 140 4.43 -8.39 3.88
CA GLY A 140 5.43 -8.19 4.94
C GLY A 140 6.83 -8.65 4.55
N TYR A 141 7.78 -8.46 5.46
CA TYR A 141 9.21 -8.76 5.25
C TYR A 141 9.68 -9.96 6.10
N GLY A 142 8.76 -10.72 6.69
CA GLY A 142 9.06 -11.91 7.46
C GLY A 142 8.61 -11.84 8.92
N GLU A 143 8.98 -12.86 9.69
CA GLU A 143 8.60 -13.00 11.10
C GLU A 143 9.62 -12.41 12.08
N ASP A 144 10.84 -12.12 11.62
CA ASP A 144 11.92 -11.58 12.43
C ASP A 144 11.91 -10.03 12.41
N PRO A 145 11.85 -9.35 13.58
CA PRO A 145 11.79 -7.89 13.64
C PRO A 145 13.08 -7.21 13.18
N LEU A 146 14.26 -7.88 13.29
CA LEU A 146 15.53 -7.35 12.82
C LEU A 146 15.57 -7.37 11.28
N LEU A 147 15.26 -8.51 10.68
CA LEU A 147 15.22 -8.65 9.21
C LEU A 147 14.19 -7.69 8.61
N THR A 148 12.96 -7.69 9.13
CA THR A 148 11.90 -6.76 8.70
C THR A 148 12.36 -5.31 8.79
N GLY A 149 12.96 -4.91 9.92
CA GLY A 149 13.45 -3.55 10.12
C GLY A 149 14.57 -3.17 9.16
N ALA A 150 15.51 -4.08 8.88
CA ALA A 150 16.63 -3.83 7.98
C ALA A 150 16.18 -3.70 6.52
N MET A 151 15.36 -4.66 6.04
CA MET A 151 14.91 -4.70 4.65
C MET A 151 13.91 -3.58 4.34
N ALA A 152 12.89 -3.41 5.19
CA ALA A 152 11.93 -2.32 5.03
C ALA A 152 12.59 -0.94 5.21
N GLY A 153 13.56 -0.80 6.12
CA GLY A 153 14.33 0.43 6.29
C GLY A 153 15.13 0.80 5.04
N ALA A 154 15.76 -0.18 4.39
CA ALA A 154 16.46 0.01 3.12
C ALA A 154 15.50 0.44 2.00
N TYR A 155 14.33 -0.21 1.90
CA TYR A 155 13.31 0.16 0.93
C TYR A 155 12.81 1.59 1.12
N VAL A 156 12.50 1.98 2.36
CA VAL A 156 12.09 3.36 2.71
C VAL A 156 13.18 4.37 2.32
N LYS A 157 14.43 4.09 2.68
CA LYS A 157 15.57 4.95 2.34
C LYS A 157 15.68 5.16 0.84
N GLY A 158 15.52 4.10 0.06
CA GLY A 158 15.47 4.16 -1.39
C GLY A 158 14.30 5.00 -1.90
N MET A 159 13.09 4.73 -1.42
CA MET A 159 11.90 5.48 -1.84
C MET A 159 12.02 6.98 -1.54
N GLN A 160 12.39 7.34 -0.32
CA GLN A 160 12.43 8.74 0.13
C GLN A 160 13.64 9.52 -0.40
N GLY A 161 14.76 8.81 -0.67
CA GLY A 161 16.03 9.43 -0.95
C GLY A 161 16.70 10.03 0.28
N GLU A 162 17.88 10.62 0.10
CA GLU A 162 18.75 11.09 1.19
C GLU A 162 19.02 12.60 1.15
N HIS A 163 18.19 13.38 0.44
CA HIS A 163 18.37 14.84 0.38
C HIS A 163 17.94 15.46 1.72
N PRO A 164 18.72 16.42 2.29
CA PRO A 164 18.47 16.94 3.64
C PRO A 164 17.14 17.70 3.77
N ARG A 165 16.69 18.36 2.71
CA ARG A 165 15.44 19.15 2.70
C ARG A 165 14.28 18.38 2.06
N TYR A 166 14.52 17.70 0.96
CA TYR A 166 13.47 17.16 0.11
C TYR A 166 13.35 15.65 0.20
N LEU A 167 12.13 15.18 0.02
CA LEU A 167 11.79 13.76 -0.15
C LEU A 167 11.44 13.49 -1.61
N ARG A 168 11.84 12.31 -2.10
CA ARG A 168 11.38 11.83 -3.41
C ARG A 168 9.90 11.43 -3.33
N VAL A 169 9.52 10.66 -2.33
CA VAL A 169 8.16 10.35 -1.91
C VAL A 169 8.12 10.30 -0.39
N ALA A 170 6.96 10.42 0.22
CA ALA A 170 6.80 10.17 1.65
C ALA A 170 6.36 8.73 1.88
N ALA A 171 7.23 7.90 2.46
CA ALA A 171 6.90 6.55 2.84
C ALA A 171 6.04 6.55 4.11
N THR A 172 5.01 5.69 4.13
CA THR A 172 4.06 5.56 5.23
C THR A 172 4.06 4.12 5.72
N LEU A 173 4.74 3.85 6.82
CA LEU A 173 4.79 2.52 7.42
C LEU A 173 3.39 2.07 7.86
N LYS A 174 3.08 0.80 7.71
CA LYS A 174 1.78 0.27 8.10
C LYS A 174 1.88 -1.15 8.66
N HIS A 175 0.94 -1.57 9.49
CA HIS A 175 -0.13 -0.80 10.13
C HIS A 175 0.19 -0.74 11.63
N PHE A 176 0.26 0.40 12.24
CA PHE A 176 0.68 0.56 13.64
C PHE A 176 -0.46 0.21 14.60
N TYR A 177 -0.33 -0.84 15.35
CA TYR A 177 0.42 -2.10 15.33
C TYR A 177 -0.51 -3.29 15.66
N GLY A 178 -0.02 -4.53 15.52
CA GLY A 178 -0.78 -5.73 15.91
C GLY A 178 -1.89 -6.13 14.92
N ASN A 179 -1.80 -5.71 13.66
CA ASN A 179 -2.76 -5.97 12.59
C ASN A 179 -2.49 -7.33 11.91
N ASN A 180 -2.49 -8.41 12.67
CA ASN A 180 -2.17 -9.75 12.18
C ASN A 180 -3.39 -10.70 12.14
N THR A 181 -4.60 -10.15 12.05
CA THR A 181 -5.85 -10.92 11.95
C THR A 181 -6.83 -10.23 11.02
N GLU A 182 -6.91 -10.67 9.77
CA GLU A 182 -7.82 -10.05 8.79
C GLU A 182 -9.29 -10.31 9.11
N VAL A 183 -9.63 -11.56 9.44
CA VAL A 183 -11.02 -11.94 9.73
C VAL A 183 -11.47 -11.34 11.05
N GLY A 184 -12.39 -10.39 10.97
CA GLY A 184 -12.98 -9.73 12.14
C GLY A 184 -12.11 -8.62 12.74
N ARG A 185 -11.11 -8.08 12.01
CA ARG A 185 -10.26 -6.97 12.48
C ARG A 185 -11.06 -5.72 12.89
N GLY A 186 -12.22 -5.50 12.27
CA GLY A 186 -13.13 -4.40 12.64
C GLY A 186 -13.91 -4.60 13.95
N VAL A 187 -13.80 -5.75 14.62
CA VAL A 187 -14.52 -6.01 15.89
C VAL A 187 -13.62 -6.63 16.96
N LYS A 188 -12.56 -7.33 16.58
CA LYS A 188 -11.64 -8.01 17.49
C LYS A 188 -10.62 -7.05 18.11
N SER A 189 -10.06 -7.49 19.24
CA SER A 189 -8.96 -6.80 19.92
C SER A 189 -7.73 -7.72 19.97
N SER A 190 -6.58 -7.21 19.54
CA SER A 190 -5.29 -7.88 19.74
C SER A 190 -4.89 -7.73 21.21
N SER A 191 -4.77 -8.86 21.89
CA SER A 191 -4.28 -8.89 23.28
C SER A 191 -2.77 -9.03 23.28
N ILE A 192 -2.07 -7.98 23.68
CA ILE A 192 -0.62 -7.87 23.57
C ILE A 192 -0.04 -7.49 24.94
N ASP A 193 0.81 -8.35 25.49
CA ASP A 193 1.52 -8.07 26.73
C ASP A 193 2.67 -7.05 26.52
N PRO A 194 3.16 -6.40 27.59
CA PRO A 194 4.17 -5.35 27.47
C PRO A 194 5.49 -5.80 26.84
N ARG A 195 5.92 -7.05 27.07
CA ARG A 195 7.18 -7.56 26.53
C ARG A 195 7.07 -7.79 25.02
N ASN A 196 6.06 -8.56 24.57
CA ASN A 196 5.83 -8.80 23.15
C ASN A 196 5.57 -7.49 22.40
N ARG A 197 4.88 -6.54 23.03
CA ARG A 197 4.70 -5.21 22.46
C ARG A 197 6.03 -4.56 22.08
N MET A 198 7.00 -4.55 22.99
CA MET A 198 8.31 -3.91 22.79
C MET A 198 9.23 -4.71 21.86
N GLU A 199 9.32 -6.02 22.08
CA GLU A 199 10.30 -6.86 21.39
C GLU A 199 9.86 -7.27 19.98
N LEU A 200 8.54 -7.31 19.71
CA LEU A 200 8.00 -7.80 18.43
C LEU A 200 7.20 -6.73 17.69
N TYR A 201 6.15 -6.18 18.31
CA TYR A 201 5.19 -5.36 17.54
C TYR A 201 5.69 -3.94 17.26
N LEU A 202 6.44 -3.34 18.17
CA LEU A 202 6.98 -1.99 18.02
C LEU A 202 8.38 -1.98 17.38
N GLU A 203 9.12 -3.05 17.50
CA GLU A 203 10.51 -3.13 17.07
C GLU A 203 10.73 -2.90 15.56
N PRO A 204 9.92 -3.45 14.63
CA PRO A 204 10.05 -3.13 13.21
C PRO A 204 9.84 -1.64 12.94
N PHE A 205 8.84 -1.01 13.55
CA PHE A 205 8.58 0.43 13.38
C PHE A 205 9.74 1.27 13.90
N ARG A 206 10.28 0.93 15.07
CA ARG A 206 11.45 1.61 15.64
C ARG A 206 12.65 1.55 14.70
N ARG A 207 12.98 0.34 14.23
CA ARG A 207 14.12 0.12 13.34
C ARG A 207 13.98 0.89 12.04
N VAL A 208 12.82 0.84 11.39
CA VAL A 208 12.62 1.56 10.13
C VAL A 208 12.62 3.07 10.35
N ALA A 209 12.09 3.56 11.48
CA ALA A 209 12.19 4.99 11.82
C ALA A 209 13.65 5.44 11.99
N GLU A 210 14.49 4.62 12.63
CA GLU A 210 15.91 4.92 12.87
C GLU A 210 16.76 4.79 11.60
N THR A 211 16.56 3.77 10.78
CA THR A 211 17.42 3.46 9.63
C THR A 211 16.92 4.01 8.32
N GLY A 212 15.61 3.98 8.09
CA GLY A 212 14.94 4.46 6.88
C GLY A 212 14.46 5.91 6.97
N HIS A 213 14.39 6.46 8.18
CA HIS A 213 13.86 7.80 8.47
C HIS A 213 12.46 8.02 7.88
N ALA A 214 11.58 7.03 8.03
CA ALA A 214 10.23 7.08 7.49
C ALA A 214 9.50 8.36 7.88
N GLU A 215 8.90 9.02 6.89
CA GLU A 215 8.19 10.29 7.10
C GLU A 215 6.88 10.11 7.83
N ALA A 216 6.15 9.02 7.52
CA ALA A 216 4.80 8.82 8.01
C ALA A 216 4.54 7.38 8.50
N VAL A 217 3.45 7.24 9.26
CA VAL A 217 2.92 5.95 9.71
C VAL A 217 1.40 5.93 9.59
N MET A 218 0.84 4.79 9.22
CA MET A 218 -0.60 4.52 9.19
C MET A 218 -0.99 3.67 10.39
N THR A 219 -2.06 4.06 11.11
CA THR A 219 -2.59 3.27 12.22
C THR A 219 -3.39 2.08 11.73
N ALA A 220 -3.47 1.02 12.55
CA ALA A 220 -4.20 -0.19 12.23
C ALA A 220 -5.71 -0.09 12.50
N TYR A 221 -6.49 -0.95 11.83
CA TYR A 221 -7.93 -1.07 12.08
C TYR A 221 -8.27 -1.70 13.44
N ASN A 222 -7.49 -2.68 13.88
CA ASN A 222 -7.83 -3.49 15.06
C ASN A 222 -7.78 -2.67 16.35
N LYS A 223 -8.50 -3.17 17.36
CA LYS A 223 -8.25 -2.73 18.73
C LYS A 223 -6.98 -3.39 19.28
N ILE A 224 -6.26 -2.66 20.13
CA ILE A 224 -5.08 -3.13 20.87
C ILE A 224 -5.44 -3.03 22.35
N ASN A 225 -5.53 -4.17 23.03
CA ASN A 225 -5.92 -4.22 24.44
C ASN A 225 -7.21 -3.42 24.73
N GLY A 226 -8.19 -3.51 23.81
CA GLY A 226 -9.49 -2.85 23.90
C GLY A 226 -9.58 -1.45 23.27
N ILE A 227 -8.46 -0.79 22.94
CA ILE A 227 -8.44 0.56 22.37
C ILE A 227 -8.27 0.47 20.84
N PRO A 228 -9.13 1.12 20.03
CA PRO A 228 -8.94 1.20 18.58
C PRO A 228 -7.56 1.78 18.22
N GLY A 229 -6.89 1.18 17.20
CA GLY A 229 -5.51 1.52 16.86
C GLY A 229 -5.29 3.01 16.62
N MET A 230 -6.22 3.67 15.90
CA MET A 230 -6.13 5.11 15.64
C MET A 230 -6.37 6.01 16.88
N LEU A 231 -6.92 5.45 17.96
CA LEU A 231 -7.16 6.18 19.22
C LEU A 231 -6.13 5.86 20.30
N ASN A 232 -5.15 5.01 19.98
CA ASN A 232 -4.15 4.56 20.94
C ASN A 232 -3.18 5.70 21.27
N PRO A 233 -3.05 6.10 22.56
CA PRO A 233 -2.14 7.19 22.96
C PRO A 233 -0.66 6.91 22.64
N GLU A 234 -0.31 5.68 22.31
CA GLU A 234 1.03 5.30 21.86
C GLU A 234 1.38 5.88 20.50
N VAL A 235 0.39 6.27 19.69
CA VAL A 235 0.61 7.01 18.44
C VAL A 235 1.41 8.29 18.70
N LYS A 236 0.99 9.11 19.65
CA LYS A 236 1.72 10.32 20.03
C LYS A 236 3.02 9.99 20.76
N ARG A 237 2.89 9.21 21.84
CA ARG A 237 4.01 8.94 22.75
C ARG A 237 5.17 8.20 22.08
N ILE A 238 4.88 7.20 21.23
CA ILE A 238 5.91 6.34 20.64
C ILE A 238 6.28 6.85 19.24
N LEU A 239 5.32 7.00 18.34
CA LEU A 239 5.66 7.37 16.98
C LEU A 239 6.21 8.78 16.87
N LYS A 240 5.55 9.77 17.48
CA LYS A 240 5.97 11.18 17.34
C LYS A 240 7.08 11.54 18.30
N GLU A 241 6.94 11.24 19.60
CA GLU A 241 7.85 11.72 20.62
C GLU A 241 9.13 10.88 20.71
N GLN A 242 9.07 9.55 20.52
CA GLN A 242 10.25 8.68 20.61
C GLN A 242 10.89 8.38 19.25
N TYR A 243 10.06 8.06 18.23
CA TYR A 243 10.59 7.66 16.90
C TYR A 243 10.70 8.83 15.92
N GLY A 244 10.18 10.01 16.26
CA GLY A 244 10.31 11.23 15.45
C GLY A 244 9.52 11.23 14.15
N ILE A 245 8.50 10.38 14.03
CA ILE A 245 7.59 10.33 12.87
C ILE A 245 6.88 11.68 12.73
N LYS A 246 6.87 12.21 11.51
CA LYS A 246 6.36 13.55 11.24
C LYS A 246 4.86 13.59 10.97
N HIS A 247 4.32 12.55 10.33
CA HIS A 247 2.94 12.52 9.91
C HIS A 247 2.30 11.17 10.21
N VAL A 248 1.09 11.17 10.76
CA VAL A 248 0.33 9.95 11.04
C VAL A 248 -1.04 10.04 10.40
N VAL A 249 -1.40 8.99 9.63
CA VAL A 249 -2.72 8.85 9.03
C VAL A 249 -3.42 7.63 9.63
N CYS A 250 -4.75 7.58 9.59
CA CYS A 250 -5.46 6.34 9.85
C CYS A 250 -5.62 5.51 8.55
N ASP A 251 -5.87 4.20 8.69
CA ASP A 251 -6.19 3.33 7.55
C ASP A 251 -7.56 3.70 6.95
N GLY A 252 -7.82 3.29 5.71
CA GLY A 252 -8.99 3.70 4.94
C GLY A 252 -10.33 3.37 5.62
N GLY A 253 -11.16 4.39 5.91
CA GLY A 253 -12.44 4.23 6.59
C GLY A 253 -12.34 3.90 8.08
N ALA A 254 -11.17 4.07 8.71
CA ALA A 254 -10.96 3.68 10.10
C ALA A 254 -11.77 4.53 11.09
N MET A 255 -12.03 5.80 10.81
CA MET A 255 -12.85 6.66 11.66
C MET A 255 -14.30 6.17 11.70
N GLU A 256 -14.88 5.86 10.55
CA GLU A 256 -16.21 5.27 10.45
C GLU A 256 -16.28 3.88 11.12
N LEU A 257 -15.23 3.08 10.96
CA LEU A 257 -15.14 1.74 11.55
C LEU A 257 -15.20 1.77 13.08
N VAL A 258 -14.59 2.76 13.73
CA VAL A 258 -14.62 2.93 15.19
C VAL A 258 -16.04 3.09 15.70
N VAL A 259 -16.90 3.80 14.99
CA VAL A 259 -18.32 3.97 15.31
C VAL A 259 -19.12 2.75 14.88
N ASN A 260 -19.06 2.38 13.60
CA ASN A 260 -19.98 1.45 12.97
C ASN A 260 -19.71 -0.02 13.30
N MET A 261 -18.44 -0.39 13.57
CA MET A 261 -18.06 -1.78 13.84
C MET A 261 -17.51 -2.00 15.25
N HIS A 262 -16.64 -1.12 15.74
CA HIS A 262 -16.15 -1.25 17.13
C HIS A 262 -17.20 -0.87 18.17
N GLY A 263 -18.14 0.02 17.81
CA GLY A 263 -19.10 0.57 18.77
C GLY A 263 -18.41 1.29 19.94
N TYR A 264 -17.23 1.88 19.68
CA TYR A 264 -16.41 2.48 20.74
C TYR A 264 -16.92 3.87 21.12
N PHE A 265 -17.32 4.67 20.13
CA PHE A 265 -18.03 5.93 20.30
C PHE A 265 -19.37 5.91 19.56
N GLY A 266 -20.25 6.84 19.93
CA GLY A 266 -21.59 6.95 19.33
C GLY A 266 -21.64 7.80 18.06
N ILE A 267 -20.67 8.70 17.85
CA ILE A 267 -20.62 9.64 16.74
C ILE A 267 -19.18 9.82 16.20
N HIS A 268 -19.06 10.20 14.94
CA HIS A 268 -17.75 10.39 14.29
C HIS A 268 -16.96 11.55 14.89
N ALA A 269 -17.63 12.59 15.38
CA ALA A 269 -17.00 13.74 16.04
C ALA A 269 -16.16 13.33 17.26
N GLN A 270 -16.64 12.38 18.07
CA GLN A 270 -15.88 11.85 19.21
C GLN A 270 -14.64 11.05 18.75
N THR A 271 -14.79 10.29 17.67
CA THR A 271 -13.69 9.51 17.10
C THR A 271 -12.60 10.45 16.56
N LEU A 272 -12.98 11.45 15.76
CA LEU A 272 -12.06 12.42 15.20
C LEU A 272 -11.30 13.19 16.31
N ALA A 273 -12.03 13.66 17.32
CA ALA A 273 -11.42 14.38 18.45
C ALA A 273 -10.41 13.52 19.22
N ALA A 274 -10.76 12.26 19.49
CA ALA A 274 -9.87 11.33 20.18
C ALA A 274 -8.65 10.97 19.33
N ALA A 275 -8.82 10.83 18.00
CA ALA A 275 -7.73 10.55 17.06
C ALA A 275 -6.72 11.70 16.99
N LEU A 276 -7.17 12.94 16.85
CA LEU A 276 -6.30 14.14 16.89
C LEU A 276 -5.49 14.19 18.20
N LYS A 277 -6.14 13.96 19.34
CA LYS A 277 -5.48 13.94 20.65
C LYS A 277 -4.51 12.77 20.82
N ALA A 278 -4.79 11.65 20.17
CA ALA A 278 -3.87 10.52 20.11
C ALA A 278 -2.67 10.78 19.18
N GLY A 279 -2.71 11.80 18.33
CA GLY A 279 -1.62 12.18 17.44
C GLY A 279 -1.79 11.75 15.99
N VAL A 280 -2.98 11.33 15.57
CA VAL A 280 -3.33 11.14 14.16
C VAL A 280 -3.56 12.51 13.51
N ASP A 281 -2.96 12.77 12.36
CA ASP A 281 -2.98 14.08 11.71
C ASP A 281 -4.01 14.17 10.58
N ALA A 282 -4.32 13.05 9.92
CA ALA A 282 -5.28 13.02 8.82
C ALA A 282 -6.12 11.75 8.81
N MET A 283 -7.41 11.90 8.47
CA MET A 283 -8.38 10.81 8.40
C MET A 283 -8.50 10.33 6.96
N SER A 284 -8.32 9.03 6.75
CA SER A 284 -8.45 8.37 5.44
C SER A 284 -9.87 7.85 5.20
N ASP A 285 -10.83 8.69 5.52
CA ASP A 285 -12.27 8.48 5.32
C ASP A 285 -12.77 9.46 4.24
N THR A 286 -14.03 9.34 3.84
CA THR A 286 -14.63 10.23 2.85
C THR A 286 -14.52 11.70 3.31
N PRO A 287 -13.99 12.63 2.49
CA PRO A 287 -13.74 14.01 2.91
C PRO A 287 -14.95 14.70 3.54
N GLU A 288 -16.15 14.49 2.99
CA GLU A 288 -17.39 15.08 3.47
C GLU A 288 -17.75 14.57 4.88
N VAL A 289 -17.48 13.28 5.16
CA VAL A 289 -17.70 12.69 6.49
C VAL A 289 -16.71 13.25 7.50
N VAL A 290 -15.44 13.41 7.10
CA VAL A 290 -14.40 14.00 7.94
C VAL A 290 -14.71 15.46 8.25
N GLU A 291 -15.09 16.24 7.25
CA GLU A 291 -15.47 17.67 7.44
C GLU A 291 -16.65 17.80 8.39
N ALA A 292 -17.71 17.01 8.21
CA ALA A 292 -18.88 17.03 9.09
C ALA A 292 -18.49 16.66 10.53
N ALA A 293 -17.68 15.61 10.70
CA ALA A 293 -17.19 15.19 12.02
C ALA A 293 -16.30 16.26 12.68
N ALA A 294 -15.49 16.98 11.91
CA ALA A 294 -14.62 18.03 12.41
C ALA A 294 -15.42 19.24 12.87
N LYS A 295 -16.41 19.69 12.09
CA LYS A 295 -17.31 20.79 12.45
C LYS A 295 -18.09 20.44 13.74
N GLU A 296 -18.70 19.25 13.78
CA GLU A 296 -19.43 18.80 14.98
C GLU A 296 -18.50 18.69 16.20
N ALA A 297 -17.27 18.17 16.04
CA ALA A 297 -16.31 18.09 17.14
C ALA A 297 -15.92 19.46 17.68
N PHE A 298 -15.76 20.45 16.80
CA PHE A 298 -15.46 21.83 17.19
C PHE A 298 -16.64 22.50 17.91
N ASP A 299 -17.84 22.36 17.37
CA ASP A 299 -19.07 22.90 17.96
C ASP A 299 -19.35 22.32 19.36
N LEU A 300 -19.09 21.03 19.53
CA LEU A 300 -19.19 20.31 20.80
C LEU A 300 -18.01 20.58 21.75
N LYS A 301 -17.03 21.41 21.34
CA LYS A 301 -15.81 21.73 22.10
C LYS A 301 -14.98 20.50 22.47
N LEU A 302 -15.02 19.47 21.64
CA LEU A 302 -14.19 18.27 21.79
C LEU A 302 -12.76 18.50 21.28
N ILE A 303 -12.59 19.46 20.36
CA ILE A 303 -11.30 19.89 19.81
C ILE A 303 -11.19 21.42 19.88
N THR A 304 -9.97 21.90 19.84
CA THR A 304 -9.62 23.33 19.72
C THR A 304 -9.00 23.61 18.35
N GLU A 305 -8.88 24.87 17.96
CA GLU A 305 -8.15 25.27 16.76
C GLU A 305 -6.66 24.83 16.83
N GLU A 306 -6.04 24.83 18.02
CA GLU A 306 -4.68 24.36 18.24
C GLU A 306 -4.51 22.85 17.94
N ASP A 307 -5.51 22.02 18.29
CA ASP A 307 -5.52 20.60 17.94
C ASP A 307 -5.50 20.42 16.41
N VAL A 308 -6.31 21.21 15.69
CA VAL A 308 -6.38 21.22 14.23
C VAL A 308 -5.07 21.72 13.62
N ASP A 309 -4.56 22.84 14.09
CA ASP A 309 -3.31 23.46 13.62
C ASP A 309 -2.12 22.51 13.78
N THR A 310 -2.08 21.75 14.89
CA THR A 310 -1.05 20.74 15.12
C THR A 310 -1.08 19.65 14.06
N ALA A 311 -2.25 19.14 13.73
CA ALA A 311 -2.43 18.10 12.72
C ALA A 311 -2.07 18.62 11.31
N LEU A 312 -2.59 19.78 10.93
CA LEU A 312 -2.32 20.41 9.64
C LEU A 312 -0.84 20.77 9.46
N ARG A 313 -0.19 21.28 10.50
CA ARG A 313 1.25 21.57 10.51
C ARG A 313 2.07 20.35 10.13
N ASN A 314 1.78 19.19 10.71
CA ASN A 314 2.48 17.95 10.41
C ASN A 314 2.23 17.49 8.97
N MET A 315 1.01 17.56 8.50
CA MET A 315 0.63 17.19 7.15
C MET A 315 1.29 18.12 6.11
N PHE A 316 1.14 19.44 6.24
CA PHE A 316 1.72 20.39 5.29
C PHE A 316 3.25 20.42 5.34
N ARG A 317 3.87 20.14 6.49
CA ARG A 317 5.33 19.94 6.59
C ARG A 317 5.79 18.85 5.64
N THR A 318 5.12 17.71 5.64
CA THR A 318 5.43 16.61 4.71
C THR A 318 5.26 17.06 3.24
N LYS A 319 4.23 17.87 2.94
CA LYS A 319 4.01 18.37 1.57
C LYS A 319 5.08 19.36 1.13
N LEU A 320 5.54 20.23 2.01
CA LEU A 320 6.68 21.11 1.76
C LEU A 320 7.98 20.32 1.54
N ARG A 321 8.20 19.26 2.31
CA ARG A 321 9.33 18.35 2.10
C ARG A 321 9.25 17.60 0.78
N LEU A 322 8.07 17.32 0.28
CA LEU A 322 7.88 16.77 -1.06
C LEU A 322 8.12 17.79 -2.18
N GLY A 323 8.26 19.09 -1.87
CA GLY A 323 8.45 20.16 -2.83
C GLY A 323 7.20 20.49 -3.67
N ILE A 324 6.01 20.06 -3.22
CA ILE A 324 4.76 20.23 -3.98
C ILE A 324 4.45 21.72 -4.22
N TYR A 325 4.86 22.59 -3.31
CA TYR A 325 4.58 24.03 -3.33
C TYR A 325 5.81 24.88 -3.64
N ASP A 326 6.94 24.26 -3.98
CA ASP A 326 8.15 24.96 -4.36
C ASP A 326 8.16 25.22 -5.89
N ALA A 327 9.03 26.10 -6.34
CA ALA A 327 9.15 26.38 -7.77
C ALA A 327 9.59 25.12 -8.54
N LYS A 328 9.18 25.05 -9.79
CA LYS A 328 9.54 23.92 -10.65
C LYS A 328 11.05 23.70 -10.64
N ASN A 329 11.48 22.46 -10.44
CA ASN A 329 12.88 22.00 -10.36
C ASN A 329 13.66 22.46 -9.10
N SER A 330 13.02 23.06 -8.10
CA SER A 330 13.67 23.31 -6.80
C SER A 330 13.96 22.01 -6.06
N ASN A 331 13.10 21.01 -6.21
CA ASN A 331 13.33 19.68 -5.68
C ASN A 331 14.16 18.86 -6.68
N PRO A 332 15.38 18.38 -6.34
CA PRO A 332 16.22 17.61 -7.26
C PRO A 332 15.59 16.28 -7.71
N TYR A 333 14.61 15.78 -6.95
CA TYR A 333 13.87 14.57 -7.33
C TYR A 333 12.80 14.80 -8.42
N ASP A 334 12.52 16.05 -8.81
CA ASP A 334 11.64 16.36 -9.94
C ASP A 334 12.33 16.27 -11.32
N LEU A 335 13.65 16.01 -11.34
CA LEU A 335 14.42 15.83 -12.56
C LEU A 335 14.25 14.44 -13.19
N VAL A 336 13.09 13.83 -13.01
CA VAL A 336 12.70 12.56 -13.63
C VAL A 336 11.96 12.78 -14.94
N THR A 337 12.06 11.78 -15.84
CA THR A 337 11.44 11.81 -17.17
C THR A 337 10.66 10.51 -17.43
N GLU A 338 9.94 10.46 -18.53
CA GLU A 338 9.24 9.25 -18.99
C GLU A 338 10.18 8.05 -19.19
N GLU A 339 11.45 8.30 -19.48
CA GLU A 339 12.47 7.26 -19.68
C GLU A 339 12.86 6.56 -18.37
N ASP A 340 12.53 7.14 -17.23
CA ASP A 340 12.72 6.51 -15.91
C ASP A 340 11.69 5.40 -15.63
N ILE A 341 10.57 5.33 -16.39
CA ILE A 341 9.60 4.24 -16.26
C ILE A 341 10.13 2.98 -16.96
N ASN A 342 10.27 1.90 -16.18
CA ASN A 342 10.68 0.58 -16.68
C ASN A 342 11.95 0.59 -17.55
N SER A 343 12.91 1.46 -17.22
CA SER A 343 14.17 1.54 -17.90
C SER A 343 14.92 0.18 -17.92
N GLU A 344 15.92 0.02 -18.80
CA GLU A 344 16.74 -1.20 -18.83
C GLU A 344 17.40 -1.47 -17.46
N GLU A 345 17.82 -0.42 -16.77
CA GLU A 345 18.37 -0.54 -15.42
C GLU A 345 17.30 -1.00 -14.40
N ASN A 346 16.08 -0.45 -14.45
CA ASN A 346 14.99 -0.89 -13.60
C ASN A 346 14.69 -2.38 -13.81
N GLN A 347 14.64 -2.82 -15.07
CA GLN A 347 14.45 -4.23 -15.42
C GLN A 347 15.61 -5.10 -14.93
N ARG A 348 16.85 -4.61 -15.00
CA ARG A 348 18.04 -5.32 -14.49
C ARG A 348 17.93 -5.53 -12.98
N ILE A 349 17.59 -4.47 -12.24
CA ILE A 349 17.40 -4.52 -10.79
C ILE A 349 16.25 -5.49 -10.45
N CYS A 350 15.12 -5.38 -11.15
CA CYS A 350 13.97 -6.26 -10.95
C CYS A 350 14.33 -7.76 -11.15
N ARG A 351 15.08 -8.07 -12.21
CA ARG A 351 15.58 -9.45 -12.44
C ARG A 351 16.53 -9.91 -11.35
N GLN A 352 17.41 -9.03 -10.86
CA GLN A 352 18.32 -9.37 -9.77
C GLN A 352 17.58 -9.67 -8.48
N VAL A 353 16.62 -8.83 -8.08
CA VAL A 353 15.75 -9.07 -6.92
C VAL A 353 15.05 -10.43 -7.05
N SER A 354 14.47 -10.70 -8.23
CA SER A 354 13.77 -11.97 -8.47
C SER A 354 14.68 -13.20 -8.36
N ARG A 355 15.93 -13.10 -8.81
CA ARG A 355 16.91 -14.19 -8.72
C ARG A 355 17.35 -14.43 -7.29
N GLU A 356 17.66 -13.38 -6.55
CA GLU A 356 18.13 -13.49 -5.17
C GLU A 356 17.02 -13.86 -4.19
N ALA A 357 15.76 -13.61 -4.55
CA ALA A 357 14.59 -14.05 -3.79
C ALA A 357 14.37 -15.58 -3.80
N ILE A 358 15.03 -16.30 -4.72
CA ILE A 358 14.88 -17.76 -4.84
C ILE A 358 15.82 -18.45 -3.87
N VAL A 359 15.27 -19.15 -2.88
CA VAL A 359 16.02 -19.86 -1.85
C VAL A 359 16.10 -21.35 -2.16
N LEU A 360 17.32 -21.88 -2.25
CA LEU A 360 17.57 -23.31 -2.43
C LEU A 360 17.45 -24.04 -1.09
N LEU A 361 16.31 -24.66 -0.82
CA LEU A 361 16.05 -25.35 0.45
C LEU A 361 16.67 -26.75 0.51
N LYS A 362 16.82 -27.43 -0.64
CA LYS A 362 17.33 -28.78 -0.76
C LYS A 362 17.85 -29.05 -2.16
N ASN A 363 18.98 -29.76 -2.27
CA ASN A 363 19.58 -30.13 -3.56
C ASN A 363 20.24 -31.52 -3.46
N ASP A 364 19.41 -32.57 -3.31
CA ASP A 364 19.89 -33.95 -3.22
C ASP A 364 20.55 -34.36 -4.53
N ASN A 365 21.67 -35.04 -4.43
CA ASN A 365 22.47 -35.54 -5.56
C ASN A 365 22.89 -34.40 -6.54
N GLU A 366 23.02 -33.16 -6.07
CA GLU A 366 23.43 -32.02 -6.90
C GLU A 366 22.60 -31.89 -8.20
N MET A 367 21.27 -32.12 -8.09
CA MET A 367 20.36 -32.05 -9.22
C MET A 367 20.29 -30.67 -9.86
N LEU A 368 20.49 -29.62 -9.04
CA LEU A 368 20.53 -28.22 -9.51
C LEU A 368 21.97 -27.68 -9.49
N PRO A 369 22.38 -26.84 -10.45
CA PRO A 369 21.60 -26.38 -11.62
C PRO A 369 21.33 -27.51 -12.62
N LEU A 370 20.16 -27.43 -13.30
CA LEU A 370 19.86 -28.39 -14.37
C LEU A 370 20.88 -28.23 -15.51
N SER A 371 21.35 -29.35 -16.07
CA SER A 371 22.21 -29.31 -17.25
C SER A 371 21.43 -28.87 -18.49
N GLY A 372 22.10 -28.19 -19.43
CA GLY A 372 21.49 -27.83 -20.71
C GLY A 372 21.05 -29.05 -21.55
N GLU A 373 21.52 -30.25 -21.21
CA GLU A 373 21.22 -31.53 -21.86
C GLU A 373 20.02 -32.25 -21.24
N THR A 374 19.33 -31.66 -20.27
CA THR A 374 18.11 -32.25 -19.67
C THR A 374 17.09 -32.59 -20.77
N ASP A 375 16.83 -33.87 -21.02
CA ASP A 375 16.03 -34.31 -22.14
C ASP A 375 14.54 -33.94 -22.02
N SER A 376 13.99 -34.00 -20.81
CA SER A 376 12.59 -33.72 -20.55
C SER A 376 12.39 -32.98 -19.24
N MET A 377 11.49 -32.00 -19.26
CA MET A 377 11.05 -31.23 -18.10
C MET A 377 9.54 -31.07 -18.10
N ALA A 378 8.95 -31.05 -16.93
CA ALA A 378 7.54 -30.69 -16.75
C ALA A 378 7.39 -29.72 -15.58
N VAL A 379 6.46 -28.76 -15.69
CA VAL A 379 6.10 -27.85 -14.59
C VAL A 379 4.76 -28.29 -14.01
N ILE A 380 4.75 -28.62 -12.72
CA ILE A 380 3.59 -29.22 -12.06
C ILE A 380 3.23 -28.37 -10.84
N GLY A 381 1.95 -28.06 -10.70
CA GLY A 381 1.39 -27.34 -9.56
C GLY A 381 0.42 -26.23 -9.96
N PRO A 382 -0.35 -25.71 -8.99
CA PRO A 382 -1.41 -24.73 -9.28
C PRO A 382 -0.89 -23.39 -9.82
N LEU A 383 0.40 -23.09 -9.65
CA LEU A 383 1.06 -21.88 -10.16
C LEU A 383 1.96 -22.13 -11.37
N ALA A 384 1.97 -23.36 -11.92
CA ALA A 384 2.89 -23.77 -12.97
C ALA A 384 2.86 -22.91 -14.23
N ASP A 385 1.68 -22.47 -14.66
CA ASP A 385 1.47 -21.63 -15.85
C ASP A 385 0.51 -20.46 -15.57
N VAL A 386 0.66 -19.87 -14.39
CA VAL A 386 -0.18 -18.76 -13.94
C VAL A 386 0.70 -17.63 -13.42
N TRP A 387 0.35 -16.41 -13.79
CA TRP A 387 0.85 -15.20 -13.19
C TRP A 387 -0.30 -14.54 -12.42
N TYR A 388 -0.09 -14.23 -11.14
CA TYR A 388 -1.07 -13.54 -10.31
C TYR A 388 -0.64 -12.09 -10.08
N GLN A 389 -1.61 -11.17 -10.14
CA GLN A 389 -1.46 -9.83 -9.65
C GLN A 389 -2.11 -9.76 -8.27
N ASP A 390 -1.36 -9.32 -7.28
CA ASP A 390 -1.89 -9.05 -5.96
C ASP A 390 -2.64 -7.72 -5.90
N TRP A 391 -3.23 -7.43 -4.76
CA TRP A 391 -4.03 -6.21 -4.58
C TRP A 391 -3.18 -4.94 -4.64
N TYR A 392 -1.96 -4.96 -4.10
CA TYR A 392 -1.05 -3.82 -4.02
C TYR A 392 0.01 -3.81 -5.12
N GLY A 393 -0.01 -4.75 -6.00
CA GLY A 393 0.86 -4.83 -7.16
C GLY A 393 0.47 -3.81 -8.23
N GLY A 394 1.47 -3.10 -8.75
CA GLY A 394 1.33 -2.26 -9.93
C GLY A 394 0.99 -3.11 -11.17
N LYS A 395 0.61 -2.46 -12.27
CA LYS A 395 0.44 -3.14 -13.56
C LYS A 395 1.83 -3.38 -14.17
N PRO A 396 2.27 -4.61 -14.34
CA PRO A 396 3.56 -4.87 -14.96
C PRO A 396 3.52 -4.64 -16.47
N PHE A 397 4.64 -4.29 -17.07
CA PHE A 397 4.80 -4.19 -18.52
C PHE A 397 4.69 -5.54 -19.22
N ALA A 398 5.17 -6.59 -18.58
CA ALA A 398 5.10 -7.96 -19.10
C ALA A 398 4.68 -8.93 -18.00
N LYS A 399 3.99 -9.97 -18.41
CA LYS A 399 3.58 -11.09 -17.55
C LYS A 399 4.21 -12.35 -18.11
N LYS A 400 5.01 -13.02 -17.30
CA LYS A 400 5.70 -14.25 -17.70
C LYS A 400 5.50 -15.32 -16.65
N THR A 401 4.99 -16.47 -17.06
CA THR A 401 4.84 -17.62 -16.18
C THR A 401 6.15 -18.40 -16.07
N LEU A 402 6.29 -19.25 -15.06
CA LEU A 402 7.45 -20.14 -14.89
C LEU A 402 7.64 -21.01 -16.14
N ARG A 403 6.56 -21.62 -16.65
CA ARG A 403 6.58 -22.42 -17.86
C ARG A 403 7.10 -21.65 -19.07
N GLN A 404 6.61 -20.44 -19.30
CA GLN A 404 7.06 -19.58 -20.40
C GLN A 404 8.53 -19.21 -20.26
N GLY A 405 8.99 -18.88 -19.06
CA GLY A 405 10.41 -18.56 -18.80
C GLY A 405 11.34 -19.76 -19.10
N ILE A 406 10.95 -20.97 -18.71
CA ILE A 406 11.73 -22.17 -19.03
C ILE A 406 11.73 -22.44 -20.54
N HIS A 407 10.58 -22.32 -21.21
CA HIS A 407 10.49 -22.46 -22.67
C HIS A 407 11.43 -21.48 -23.41
N GLU A 408 11.45 -20.22 -23.03
CA GLU A 408 12.31 -19.21 -23.65
C GLU A 408 13.81 -19.49 -23.49
N ILE A 409 14.20 -20.03 -22.33
CA ILE A 409 15.61 -20.37 -22.08
C ILE A 409 16.04 -21.63 -22.82
N THR A 410 15.16 -22.63 -22.88
CA THR A 410 15.51 -23.96 -23.37
C THR A 410 15.12 -24.21 -24.82
N GLY A 411 14.19 -23.42 -25.38
CA GLY A 411 13.55 -23.68 -26.68
C GLY A 411 12.67 -24.92 -26.72
N LYS A 412 12.45 -25.61 -25.58
CA LYS A 412 11.70 -26.86 -25.49
C LYS A 412 10.22 -26.60 -25.13
N GLU A 413 9.34 -27.42 -25.68
CA GLU A 413 7.95 -27.44 -25.20
C GLU A 413 7.91 -28.03 -23.80
N ILE A 414 7.29 -27.30 -22.87
CA ILE A 414 7.23 -27.69 -21.46
C ILE A 414 5.83 -28.18 -21.11
N PRO A 415 5.62 -29.49 -20.91
CA PRO A 415 4.38 -30.01 -20.36
C PRO A 415 4.03 -29.37 -19.03
N CYS A 416 2.76 -29.08 -18.82
CA CYS A 416 2.27 -28.44 -17.62
C CYS A 416 1.03 -29.15 -17.08
N ALA A 417 1.01 -29.34 -15.75
CA ALA A 417 -0.16 -29.84 -15.03
C ALA A 417 -0.38 -29.00 -13.78
N ASP A 418 -1.53 -28.35 -13.70
CA ASP A 418 -1.88 -27.49 -12.56
C ASP A 418 -2.49 -28.26 -11.36
N GLY A 419 -2.72 -29.55 -11.52
CA GLY A 419 -3.28 -30.41 -10.46
C GLY A 419 -4.78 -30.25 -10.23
N TRP A 420 -5.47 -29.47 -11.07
CA TRP A 420 -6.91 -29.30 -10.94
C TRP A 420 -7.68 -30.30 -11.78
N ASP A 421 -8.68 -30.97 -11.18
CA ASP A 421 -9.64 -31.79 -11.92
C ASP A 421 -10.50 -30.89 -12.80
N ARG A 422 -10.43 -31.09 -14.11
CA ARG A 422 -11.30 -30.43 -15.09
C ARG A 422 -12.46 -31.31 -15.43
N VAL A 423 -13.68 -30.79 -15.32
CA VAL A 423 -14.92 -31.52 -15.59
C VAL A 423 -15.79 -30.77 -16.59
N VAL A 424 -16.52 -31.53 -17.39
CA VAL A 424 -17.58 -31.01 -18.25
C VAL A 424 -18.90 -31.61 -17.77
N PHE A 425 -19.88 -30.74 -17.55
CA PHE A 425 -21.21 -31.20 -17.20
C PHE A 425 -22.03 -31.44 -18.49
N ARG A 426 -22.79 -32.52 -18.49
CA ARG A 426 -23.74 -32.80 -19.57
C ARG A 426 -25.12 -33.13 -18.99
N TYR A 427 -26.16 -32.63 -19.66
CA TYR A 427 -27.54 -32.91 -19.35
C TYR A 427 -28.29 -33.22 -20.64
N LYS A 428 -28.93 -34.39 -20.70
CA LYS A 428 -29.68 -34.87 -21.86
C LYS A 428 -28.88 -34.76 -23.18
N GLY A 429 -27.60 -35.17 -23.15
CA GLY A 429 -26.72 -35.17 -24.30
C GLY A 429 -26.09 -33.83 -24.69
N LYS A 430 -26.56 -32.73 -24.13
CA LYS A 430 -25.99 -31.39 -24.32
C LYS A 430 -25.03 -31.01 -23.22
N SER A 431 -24.05 -30.20 -23.54
CA SER A 431 -23.09 -29.65 -22.59
C SER A 431 -23.68 -28.50 -21.80
N VAL A 432 -23.28 -28.34 -20.54
CA VAL A 432 -23.61 -27.15 -19.75
C VAL A 432 -22.55 -26.07 -20.03
N ALA A 433 -23.01 -24.88 -20.32
CA ALA A 433 -22.20 -23.69 -20.51
C ALA A 433 -22.75 -22.53 -19.65
N ILE A 434 -22.01 -21.44 -19.55
CA ILE A 434 -22.41 -20.24 -18.85
C ILE A 434 -22.64 -19.13 -19.86
N ALA A 435 -23.84 -18.58 -19.88
CA ALA A 435 -24.20 -17.42 -20.70
C ALA A 435 -23.47 -16.14 -20.24
N GLU A 436 -23.58 -15.08 -21.02
CA GLU A 436 -22.92 -13.79 -20.70
C GLU A 436 -23.42 -13.18 -19.39
N ASP A 437 -24.67 -13.40 -19.05
CA ASP A 437 -25.31 -12.95 -17.80
C ASP A 437 -24.97 -13.82 -16.59
N GLY A 438 -24.17 -14.89 -16.77
CA GLY A 438 -23.75 -15.81 -15.71
C GLY A 438 -24.70 -16.99 -15.48
N THR A 439 -25.82 -17.10 -16.20
CA THR A 439 -26.75 -18.23 -16.06
C THR A 439 -26.20 -19.51 -16.71
N LEU A 440 -26.62 -20.66 -16.18
CA LEU A 440 -26.30 -21.98 -16.78
C LEU A 440 -27.24 -22.25 -17.95
N VAL A 441 -26.65 -22.56 -19.10
CA VAL A 441 -27.39 -22.88 -20.34
C VAL A 441 -26.91 -24.20 -20.92
N LEU A 442 -27.77 -24.82 -21.74
CA LEU A 442 -27.38 -25.99 -22.53
C LEU A 442 -26.79 -25.53 -23.88
N SER A 443 -25.61 -26.04 -24.21
CA SER A 443 -24.85 -25.66 -25.40
C SER A 443 -24.25 -26.89 -26.08
N GLU A 444 -23.99 -26.76 -27.37
CA GLU A 444 -23.20 -27.77 -28.11
C GLU A 444 -21.71 -27.69 -27.75
N LYS A 445 -21.23 -26.51 -27.29
CA LYS A 445 -19.85 -26.31 -26.82
C LYS A 445 -19.86 -26.30 -25.29
N PRO A 446 -19.08 -27.20 -24.65
CA PRO A 446 -18.98 -27.22 -23.19
C PRO A 446 -18.15 -26.06 -22.66
N ASP A 447 -18.54 -25.54 -21.50
CA ASP A 447 -17.58 -24.89 -20.62
C ASP A 447 -16.86 -25.92 -19.77
N ILE A 448 -15.60 -25.64 -19.47
CA ILE A 448 -14.79 -26.46 -18.59
C ILE A 448 -14.91 -25.88 -17.19
N PHE A 449 -15.15 -26.75 -16.22
CA PHE A 449 -15.22 -26.38 -14.82
C PHE A 449 -14.07 -27.01 -14.05
N ILE A 450 -13.48 -26.25 -13.14
CA ILE A 450 -12.50 -26.78 -12.19
C ILE A 450 -13.23 -27.21 -10.93
N LYS A 451 -13.02 -28.46 -10.53
CA LYS A 451 -13.51 -28.98 -9.26
C LYS A 451 -12.61 -28.51 -8.13
N LYS A 452 -13.16 -27.72 -7.21
CA LYS A 452 -12.46 -27.25 -6.01
C LYS A 452 -13.09 -27.87 -4.76
N ARG A 453 -12.26 -28.15 -3.74
CA ARG A 453 -12.69 -28.57 -2.42
C ARG A 453 -12.40 -27.46 -1.40
N LEU A 454 -13.39 -27.16 -0.56
CA LEU A 454 -13.22 -26.31 0.60
C LEU A 454 -13.83 -27.04 1.81
N GLY A 455 -13.01 -27.67 2.61
CA GLY A 455 -13.43 -28.61 3.64
C GLY A 455 -14.16 -29.81 3.03
N GLN A 456 -15.36 -30.13 3.54
CA GLN A 456 -16.18 -31.22 3.00
C GLN A 456 -17.05 -30.82 1.79
N ARG A 457 -17.04 -29.53 1.39
CA ARG A 457 -17.83 -29.04 0.25
C ARG A 457 -17.02 -29.05 -1.04
N GLN A 458 -17.67 -29.45 -2.13
CA GLN A 458 -17.12 -29.38 -3.48
C GLN A 458 -17.75 -28.22 -4.22
N PHE A 459 -16.92 -27.46 -4.94
CA PHE A 459 -17.34 -26.35 -5.77
C PHE A 459 -16.83 -26.57 -7.18
N TYR A 460 -17.58 -26.07 -8.16
CA TYR A 460 -17.18 -26.10 -9.54
C TYR A 460 -17.09 -24.68 -10.06
N VAL A 461 -15.90 -24.29 -10.50
CA VAL A 461 -15.62 -22.93 -11.00
C VAL A 461 -15.40 -23.01 -12.50
N PRO A 462 -16.13 -22.24 -13.32
CA PRO A 462 -15.95 -22.25 -14.76
C PRO A 462 -14.58 -21.71 -15.18
N VAL A 463 -13.95 -22.38 -16.15
CA VAL A 463 -12.75 -21.91 -16.81
C VAL A 463 -13.20 -21.20 -18.09
N ARG A 464 -13.35 -19.88 -18.07
CA ARG A 464 -13.60 -19.10 -19.28
C ARG A 464 -12.29 -18.88 -20.01
N GLN A 465 -12.14 -19.44 -21.21
CA GLN A 465 -11.06 -19.07 -22.12
C GLN A 465 -11.25 -17.60 -22.51
N ASN A 466 -10.26 -16.76 -22.21
CA ASN A 466 -10.18 -15.32 -22.54
C ASN A 466 -10.99 -14.32 -21.71
N ARG A 467 -11.53 -14.62 -20.55
CA ARG A 467 -11.86 -13.57 -19.59
C ARG A 467 -11.07 -13.79 -18.29
N LYS A 468 -10.35 -12.75 -17.92
CA LYS A 468 -9.52 -12.62 -16.72
C LYS A 468 -10.15 -13.36 -15.54
N ILE A 469 -9.47 -14.39 -15.04
CA ILE A 469 -9.71 -14.90 -13.69
C ILE A 469 -9.13 -13.86 -12.74
N TYR A 470 -9.89 -12.78 -12.56
CA TYR A 470 -9.58 -11.71 -11.62
C TYR A 470 -10.79 -11.47 -10.76
N GLU A 471 -11.16 -12.45 -9.97
CA GLU A 471 -12.06 -12.21 -8.85
C GLU A 471 -11.99 -13.39 -7.90
N CYS A 472 -10.95 -13.40 -7.10
CA CYS A 472 -10.97 -14.07 -5.82
C CYS A 472 -10.24 -13.21 -4.78
N GLY A 473 -10.61 -11.93 -4.76
CA GLY A 473 -10.19 -10.99 -3.75
C GLY A 473 -11.39 -10.15 -3.34
N ARG A 474 -11.87 -10.37 -2.16
CA ARG A 474 -13.04 -9.78 -1.49
C ARG A 474 -14.38 -10.33 -2.01
N ARG A 475 -14.87 -11.33 -1.33
CA ARG A 475 -16.30 -11.60 -1.27
C ARG A 475 -16.80 -11.24 0.09
N GLU A 476 -17.72 -10.27 0.07
CA GLU A 476 -18.82 -10.23 0.99
C GLU A 476 -19.39 -11.65 1.12
N TYR A 477 -19.54 -12.07 2.34
CA TYR A 477 -20.32 -13.26 2.64
C TYR A 477 -21.74 -12.98 2.15
N CYS A 478 -22.14 -13.61 1.05
CA CYS A 478 -23.54 -13.78 0.77
C CYS A 478 -24.15 -14.53 1.96
N SER A 479 -24.87 -13.83 2.80
CA SER A 479 -25.78 -14.44 3.76
C SER A 479 -26.80 -15.25 2.96
N PRO A 480 -27.11 -16.49 3.35
CA PRO A 480 -28.21 -17.20 2.75
C PRO A 480 -29.50 -16.52 3.20
N GLN A 481 -30.14 -15.79 2.30
CA GLN A 481 -31.57 -15.60 2.45
C GLN A 481 -32.23 -16.93 2.11
N ARG A 482 -32.75 -17.56 3.17
CA ARG A 482 -33.68 -18.69 3.28
C ARG A 482 -33.61 -19.80 2.25
#